data_25f5f498d83c96a50c1141c4c0b852f0
#
_entry.id   25f5f498d83c96a50c1141c4c0b852f0
#
_cell.length_a   1.000
_cell.length_b   1.000
_cell.length_c   1.000
_cell.angle_alpha   90.00
_cell.angle_beta   90.00
_cell.angle_gamma   90.00
#
_symmetry.space_group_name_H-M   'P 1'
#
loop_
_entity.id
_entity.type
_entity.pdbx_description
1 polymer ?
#
loop_
_entity_poly.entity_id
_entity_poly.type
_entity_poly.pdbx_seq_one_letter_code
_entity_poly.pdbx_strand_id
1 'polypeptide(L)'
;MKALFLDIDGVIQSPSDQNRFKHVEEFVDLSKRLTKELNNGFDYYKFGGDYYDGNFRSASATQYDIAAVYYDWRPVVVERLRHILDTTGAKIVLSSDWREKGLHNMRGLLDIHGLGKYLYPYAPFCVPYGKFFEDAYNLKQRCEMQSDTMKIHQMIDKKMHELYPGDPNKWFDGYDPRTGEIREFLDRHTEIDAYVALDDRNLSRGLEGHFVSVYPFIEDEQVSQAIEILSHQDGPYPLPDVLKTDELEEWRKKWVYESKLY
;
A
#
# COMPACT_ATOMS: atom_id res chain seq x y z
N MET A 1 -3.96 8.32 -16.87
CA MET A 1 -2.94 8.39 -15.77
C MET A 1 -2.31 7.02 -15.58
N LYS A 2 -1.01 6.95 -15.27
CA LYS A 2 -0.31 5.67 -15.04
C LYS A 2 -0.24 5.33 -13.55
N ALA A 3 -0.42 4.05 -13.21
CA ALA A 3 -0.35 3.55 -11.84
C ALA A 3 0.70 2.45 -11.68
N LEU A 4 1.46 2.53 -10.60
CA LEU A 4 2.36 1.48 -10.15
C LEU A 4 1.81 0.93 -8.84
N PHE A 5 1.26 -0.29 -8.88
CA PHE A 5 0.84 -1.02 -7.69
C PHE A 5 2.07 -1.59 -7.01
N LEU A 6 2.32 -1.15 -5.79
CA LEU A 6 3.57 -1.41 -5.09
C LEU A 6 3.33 -2.24 -3.83
N ASP A 7 3.92 -3.43 -3.79
CA ASP A 7 4.21 -4.09 -2.54
C ASP A 7 5.52 -3.56 -1.93
N ILE A 8 5.70 -3.74 -0.64
CA ILE A 8 6.86 -3.25 0.10
C ILE A 8 7.78 -4.39 0.51
N ASP A 9 7.24 -5.37 1.23
CA ASP A 9 8.02 -6.51 1.70
C ASP A 9 8.34 -7.44 0.52
N GLY A 10 9.61 -7.76 0.31
CA GLY A 10 10.07 -8.52 -0.85
C GLY A 10 10.29 -7.70 -2.13
N VAL A 11 9.92 -6.40 -2.14
CA VAL A 11 10.02 -5.53 -3.33
C VAL A 11 10.99 -4.38 -3.12
N ILE A 12 10.82 -3.60 -2.06
CA ILE A 12 11.77 -2.53 -1.68
C ILE A 12 12.42 -2.78 -0.33
N GLN A 13 11.81 -3.60 0.50
CA GLN A 13 12.33 -4.08 1.77
C GLN A 13 12.50 -5.60 1.73
N SER A 14 13.72 -6.08 2.00
CA SER A 14 13.96 -7.53 2.10
C SER A 14 13.38 -8.10 3.39
N PRO A 15 12.65 -9.21 3.34
CA PRO A 15 12.22 -9.91 4.54
C PRO A 15 13.38 -10.48 5.39
N SER A 16 14.53 -10.76 4.76
CA SER A 16 15.68 -11.42 5.38
C SER A 16 16.80 -10.46 5.79
N ASP A 17 16.89 -9.28 5.18
CA ASP A 17 17.96 -8.30 5.45
C ASP A 17 17.39 -7.09 6.20
N GLN A 18 17.29 -7.23 7.51
CA GLN A 18 16.68 -6.25 8.39
C GLN A 18 17.76 -5.52 9.21
N ASN A 19 18.42 -4.58 8.58
CA ASN A 19 19.53 -3.83 9.16
C ASN A 19 19.13 -3.00 10.39
N ARG A 20 17.85 -2.58 10.47
CA ARG A 20 17.29 -1.83 11.60
C ARG A 20 17.60 -2.44 12.97
N PHE A 21 17.67 -3.78 13.07
CA PHE A 21 17.95 -4.45 14.34
C PHE A 21 19.32 -4.16 14.93
N LYS A 22 20.26 -3.67 14.11
CA LYS A 22 21.57 -3.22 14.56
C LYS A 22 21.54 -1.82 15.20
N HIS A 23 20.40 -1.11 15.07
CA HIS A 23 20.25 0.30 15.40
C HIS A 23 19.10 0.59 16.38
N VAL A 24 18.65 -0.44 17.14
CA VAL A 24 17.48 -0.34 18.03
C VAL A 24 17.61 0.82 19.04
N GLU A 25 18.82 1.03 19.57
CA GLU A 25 19.10 2.10 20.54
C GLU A 25 19.02 3.51 19.93
N GLU A 26 19.07 3.62 18.60
CA GLU A 26 19.07 4.90 17.90
C GLU A 26 17.67 5.38 17.46
N PHE A 27 16.62 4.57 17.58
CA PHE A 27 15.31 4.83 17.00
C PHE A 27 14.69 6.15 17.44
N VAL A 28 14.81 6.49 18.73
CA VAL A 28 14.29 7.74 19.29
C VAL A 28 15.03 8.95 18.69
N ASP A 29 16.35 8.88 18.63
CA ASP A 29 17.17 9.96 18.12
C ASP A 29 17.04 10.10 16.60
N LEU A 30 16.87 8.97 15.89
CA LEU A 30 16.54 8.96 14.47
C LEU A 30 15.23 9.72 14.21
N SER A 31 14.18 9.43 14.97
CA SER A 31 12.88 10.07 14.81
C SER A 31 12.93 11.57 15.06
N LYS A 32 13.65 12.02 16.09
CA LYS A 32 13.89 13.45 16.37
C LYS A 32 14.66 14.12 15.25
N ARG A 33 15.70 13.47 14.73
CA ARG A 33 16.53 13.96 13.64
C ARG A 33 15.71 14.12 12.37
N LEU A 34 14.94 13.09 11.97
CA LEU A 34 14.10 13.13 10.77
C LEU A 34 13.06 14.23 10.82
N THR A 35 12.40 14.43 11.97
CA THR A 35 11.45 15.53 12.18
C THR A 35 12.11 16.89 11.88
N LYS A 36 13.35 17.08 12.31
CA LYS A 36 14.08 18.33 12.11
C LYS A 36 14.61 18.49 10.69
N GLU A 37 15.18 17.42 10.14
CA GLU A 37 15.90 17.46 8.84
C GLU A 37 14.92 17.55 7.66
N LEU A 38 13.85 16.75 7.69
CA LEU A 38 12.89 16.72 6.59
C LEU A 38 11.94 17.91 6.60
N ASN A 39 11.60 18.43 7.78
CA ASN A 39 10.74 19.60 7.98
C ASN A 39 9.52 19.62 7.02
N ASN A 40 8.91 18.45 6.79
CA ASN A 40 7.81 18.22 5.84
C ASN A 40 6.43 18.29 6.50
N GLY A 41 6.36 18.76 7.75
CA GLY A 41 5.14 18.83 8.55
C GLY A 41 4.77 17.52 9.25
N PHE A 42 5.56 16.45 9.08
CA PHE A 42 5.35 15.18 9.75
C PHE A 42 6.24 15.09 11.00
N ASP A 43 5.63 14.80 12.15
CA ASP A 43 6.35 14.63 13.42
C ASP A 43 6.72 13.17 13.65
N TYR A 44 7.87 12.76 13.16
CA TYR A 44 8.38 11.40 13.29
C TYR A 44 8.59 10.98 14.75
N TYR A 45 8.88 11.94 15.65
CA TYR A 45 9.06 11.64 17.05
C TYR A 45 7.73 11.33 17.75
N LYS A 46 6.72 12.17 17.53
CA LYS A 46 5.36 11.95 18.04
C LYS A 46 4.75 10.67 17.47
N PHE A 47 4.95 10.43 16.21
CA PHE A 47 4.50 9.24 15.49
C PHE A 47 5.08 7.93 16.06
N GLY A 48 6.36 7.95 16.44
CA GLY A 48 7.05 6.80 17.03
C GLY A 48 6.83 6.62 18.54
N GLY A 49 6.21 7.60 19.22
CA GLY A 49 6.17 7.65 20.70
C GLY A 49 5.44 6.50 21.37
N ASP A 50 4.48 5.88 20.71
CA ASP A 50 3.63 4.85 21.32
C ASP A 50 4.24 3.43 21.32
N TYR A 51 5.39 3.25 20.72
CA TYR A 51 6.09 1.96 20.75
C TYR A 51 6.51 1.54 22.15
N TYR A 52 6.81 2.50 23.03
CA TYR A 52 7.30 2.25 24.38
C TYR A 52 6.22 1.99 25.43
N ASP A 53 4.96 2.29 25.14
CA ASP A 53 3.84 2.08 26.08
C ASP A 53 3.32 0.63 26.11
N GLY A 54 4.01 -0.30 25.47
CA GLY A 54 3.70 -1.74 25.53
C GLY A 54 2.45 -2.17 24.77
N ASN A 55 1.80 -1.27 24.06
CA ASN A 55 0.63 -1.56 23.23
C ASN A 55 1.02 -1.97 21.81
N PHE A 56 1.48 -3.18 21.65
CA PHE A 56 1.80 -3.82 20.35
C PHE A 56 0.63 -3.95 19.36
N ARG A 57 -0.53 -3.43 19.68
CA ARG A 57 -1.78 -3.75 18.96
C ARG A 57 -2.27 -2.69 17.99
N SER A 58 -1.54 -1.64 17.74
CA SER A 58 -2.01 -0.66 16.75
C SER A 58 -1.29 -0.85 15.42
N ALA A 59 -2.02 -0.95 14.36
CA ALA A 59 -1.54 -0.87 12.99
C ALA A 59 -1.04 0.55 12.62
N SER A 60 -0.91 1.44 13.59
CA SER A 60 -0.24 2.71 13.39
C SER A 60 1.26 2.48 13.23
N ALA A 61 1.88 3.27 12.42
CA ALA A 61 3.32 3.21 12.25
C ALA A 61 4.05 3.58 13.55
N THR A 62 5.19 2.99 13.75
CA THR A 62 5.99 3.08 14.97
C THR A 62 7.40 3.57 14.65
N GLN A 63 8.19 3.88 15.68
CA GLN A 63 9.64 4.13 15.50
C GLN A 63 10.35 2.95 14.82
N TYR A 64 9.85 1.76 15.01
CA TYR A 64 10.32 0.56 14.36
C TYR A 64 10.07 0.60 12.83
N ASP A 65 8.92 1.09 12.40
CA ASP A 65 8.61 1.27 10.98
C ASP A 65 9.45 2.39 10.35
N ILE A 66 9.67 3.49 11.09
CA ILE A 66 10.57 4.56 10.68
C ILE A 66 11.98 4.01 10.46
N ALA A 67 12.47 3.21 11.43
CA ALA A 67 13.78 2.58 11.34
C ALA A 67 13.86 1.56 10.19
N ALA A 68 12.78 0.81 9.93
CA ALA A 68 12.69 -0.09 8.80
C ALA A 68 12.88 0.67 7.47
N VAL A 69 12.12 1.73 7.27
CA VAL A 69 12.25 2.56 6.06
C VAL A 69 13.63 3.17 5.95
N TYR A 70 14.19 3.69 7.05
CA TYR A 70 15.48 4.38 7.03
C TYR A 70 16.68 3.44 6.82
N TYR A 71 16.69 2.27 7.49
CA TYR A 71 17.85 1.37 7.51
C TYR A 71 17.76 0.19 6.55
N ASP A 72 16.53 -0.29 6.24
CA ASP A 72 16.37 -1.51 5.44
C ASP A 72 16.11 -1.18 3.96
N TRP A 73 15.53 -0.02 3.62
CA TRP A 73 15.35 0.39 2.24
C TRP A 73 16.68 0.85 1.66
N ARG A 74 17.28 -0.03 0.86
CA ARG A 74 18.58 0.26 0.28
C ARG A 74 18.50 1.43 -0.70
N PRO A 75 19.46 2.40 -0.65
CA PRO A 75 19.45 3.54 -1.56
C PRO A 75 19.34 3.16 -3.03
N VAL A 76 20.03 2.11 -3.47
CA VAL A 76 19.97 1.66 -4.86
C VAL A 76 18.56 1.16 -5.25
N VAL A 77 17.84 0.51 -4.35
CA VAL A 77 16.46 0.04 -4.60
C VAL A 77 15.50 1.22 -4.68
N VAL A 78 15.67 2.19 -3.78
CA VAL A 78 14.89 3.44 -3.80
C VAL A 78 15.12 4.22 -5.10
N GLU A 79 16.38 4.31 -5.57
CA GLU A 79 16.71 4.97 -6.84
C GLU A 79 16.11 4.25 -8.04
N ARG A 80 16.10 2.93 -8.05
CA ARG A 80 15.45 2.12 -9.08
C ARG A 80 13.95 2.38 -9.15
N LEU A 81 13.28 2.39 -8.00
CA LEU A 81 11.86 2.74 -7.93
C LEU A 81 11.63 4.18 -8.43
N ARG A 82 12.45 5.12 -7.98
CA ARG A 82 12.37 6.52 -8.42
C ARG A 82 12.56 6.63 -9.93
N HIS A 83 13.50 5.88 -10.50
CA HIS A 83 13.74 5.87 -11.94
C HIS A 83 12.50 5.41 -12.74
N ILE A 84 11.80 4.37 -12.29
CA ILE A 84 10.52 3.96 -12.90
C ILE A 84 9.53 5.13 -12.86
N LEU A 85 9.35 5.74 -11.69
CA LEU A 85 8.34 6.79 -11.47
C LEU A 85 8.64 8.06 -12.27
N ASP A 86 9.90 8.49 -12.30
CA ASP A 86 10.33 9.70 -13.04
C ASP A 86 10.26 9.49 -14.55
N THR A 87 10.64 8.30 -15.03
CA THR A 87 10.63 7.97 -16.47
C THR A 87 9.21 7.86 -17.03
N THR A 88 8.30 7.26 -16.25
CA THR A 88 6.95 6.93 -16.74
C THR A 88 5.88 7.93 -16.34
N GLY A 89 6.13 8.74 -15.31
CA GLY A 89 5.14 9.61 -14.68
C GLY A 89 4.09 8.85 -13.86
N ALA A 90 4.30 7.56 -13.60
CA ALA A 90 3.37 6.74 -12.83
C ALA A 90 3.24 7.22 -11.37
N LYS A 91 2.09 6.93 -10.78
CA LYS A 91 1.81 7.19 -9.38
C LYS A 91 1.74 5.88 -8.60
N ILE A 92 2.24 5.90 -7.37
CA ILE A 92 2.23 4.75 -6.48
C ILE A 92 0.82 4.53 -5.93
N VAL A 93 0.31 3.33 -6.11
CA VAL A 93 -0.84 2.79 -5.40
C VAL A 93 -0.33 1.64 -4.52
N LEU A 94 -0.49 1.76 -3.21
CA LEU A 94 -0.01 0.76 -2.28
C LEU A 94 -0.93 -0.47 -2.29
N SER A 95 -0.42 -1.59 -2.73
CA SER A 95 -1.06 -2.91 -2.65
C SER A 95 -0.52 -3.76 -1.49
N SER A 96 0.44 -3.24 -0.74
CA SER A 96 1.04 -3.84 0.44
C SER A 96 0.16 -3.75 1.68
N ASP A 97 0.34 -4.65 2.63
CA ASP A 97 -0.27 -4.59 3.96
C ASP A 97 0.18 -3.35 4.77
N TRP A 98 1.27 -2.71 4.36
CA TRP A 98 1.69 -1.41 4.91
C TRP A 98 0.63 -0.31 4.73
N ARG A 99 -0.31 -0.45 3.78
CA ARG A 99 -1.46 0.46 3.61
C ARG A 99 -2.28 0.64 4.89
N GLU A 100 -2.29 -0.37 5.76
CA GLU A 100 -3.02 -0.34 7.02
C GLU A 100 -2.51 0.73 7.99
N LYS A 101 -1.28 1.19 7.83
CA LYS A 101 -0.72 2.31 8.60
C LYS A 101 -1.43 3.65 8.33
N GLY A 102 -2.24 3.71 7.27
CA GLY A 102 -2.98 4.90 6.86
C GLY A 102 -2.15 5.86 6.01
N LEU A 103 -2.82 6.71 5.23
CA LEU A 103 -2.16 7.54 4.22
C LEU A 103 -1.21 8.57 4.82
N HIS A 104 -1.63 9.25 5.89
CA HIS A 104 -0.77 10.25 6.53
C HIS A 104 0.56 9.64 6.94
N ASN A 105 0.49 8.47 7.57
CA ASN A 105 1.66 7.74 8.02
C ASN A 105 2.50 7.21 6.85
N MET A 106 1.86 6.62 5.85
CA MET A 106 2.58 6.13 4.66
C MET A 106 3.23 7.26 3.88
N ARG A 107 2.59 8.43 3.80
CA ARG A 107 3.21 9.60 3.18
C ARG A 107 4.48 10.01 3.95
N GLY A 108 4.39 10.12 5.28
CA GLY A 108 5.55 10.42 6.12
C GLY A 108 6.68 9.41 5.96
N LEU A 109 6.37 8.11 5.96
CA LEU A 109 7.35 7.05 5.75
C LEU A 109 8.02 7.14 4.37
N LEU A 110 7.24 7.29 3.31
CA LEU A 110 7.76 7.45 1.96
C LEU A 110 8.59 8.74 1.78
N ASP A 111 8.25 9.81 2.51
CA ASP A 111 8.98 11.07 2.48
C ASP A 111 10.38 10.98 3.08
N ILE A 112 10.68 9.97 3.90
CA ILE A 112 12.06 9.69 4.35
C ILE A 112 13.01 9.56 3.15
N HIS A 113 12.50 9.02 2.05
CA HIS A 113 13.22 8.87 0.79
C HIS A 113 12.72 9.79 -0.34
N GLY A 114 11.89 10.79 -0.03
CA GLY A 114 11.32 11.71 -1.01
C GLY A 114 10.36 11.06 -2.01
N LEU A 115 9.75 9.93 -1.64
CA LEU A 115 8.80 9.18 -2.47
C LEU A 115 7.33 9.59 -2.26
N GLY A 116 6.99 10.31 -1.20
CA GLY A 116 5.61 10.69 -0.89
C GLY A 116 4.91 11.52 -1.99
N LYS A 117 5.68 12.28 -2.77
CA LYS A 117 5.17 13.05 -3.92
C LYS A 117 4.64 12.20 -5.08
N TYR A 118 5.01 10.92 -5.13
CA TYR A 118 4.56 10.00 -6.16
C TYR A 118 3.29 9.24 -5.79
N LEU A 119 2.80 9.37 -4.55
CA LEU A 119 1.54 8.72 -4.16
C LEU A 119 0.40 9.16 -5.07
N TYR A 120 -0.45 8.21 -5.44
CA TYR A 120 -1.66 8.45 -6.18
C TYR A 120 -2.56 9.44 -5.42
N PRO A 121 -3.07 10.50 -6.08
CA PRO A 121 -3.62 11.65 -5.37
C PRO A 121 -4.99 11.42 -4.72
N TYR A 122 -5.78 10.48 -5.24
CA TYR A 122 -7.17 10.32 -4.82
C TYR A 122 -7.36 9.21 -3.79
N ALA A 123 -6.79 8.03 -4.05
CA ALA A 123 -6.90 6.87 -3.19
C ALA A 123 -5.65 6.00 -3.36
N PRO A 124 -4.51 6.32 -2.70
CA PRO A 124 -3.24 5.63 -2.96
C PRO A 124 -3.17 4.21 -2.40
N PHE A 125 -4.30 3.66 -1.92
CA PHE A 125 -4.38 2.33 -1.37
C PHE A 125 -5.29 1.43 -2.20
N CYS A 126 -4.75 0.32 -2.64
CA CYS A 126 -5.50 -0.77 -3.19
C CYS A 126 -6.21 -1.50 -2.04
N VAL A 127 -7.49 -1.29 -1.90
CA VAL A 127 -8.30 -1.92 -0.85
C VAL A 127 -9.40 -2.76 -1.48
N PRO A 128 -9.61 -3.99 -0.98
CA PRO A 128 -10.44 -4.97 -1.68
C PRO A 128 -11.91 -4.65 -1.62
N TYR A 129 -12.43 -3.87 -0.80
CA TYR A 129 -13.82 -3.93 -0.40
C TYR A 129 -14.63 -2.67 -0.68
N GLY A 130 -14.34 -2.02 -1.80
CA GLY A 130 -15.15 -0.93 -2.33
C GLY A 130 -15.08 0.35 -1.50
N LYS A 131 -16.08 1.19 -1.71
CA LYS A 131 -16.10 2.57 -1.23
C LYS A 131 -16.02 2.72 0.29
N PHE A 132 -16.54 1.78 1.07
CA PHE A 132 -16.47 1.87 2.53
C PHE A 132 -15.03 1.88 3.04
N PHE A 133 -14.18 0.96 2.57
CA PHE A 133 -12.78 0.92 3.01
C PHE A 133 -11.99 2.09 2.46
N GLU A 134 -12.28 2.50 1.23
CA GLU A 134 -11.73 3.73 0.67
C GLU A 134 -12.08 4.93 1.56
N ASP A 135 -13.32 5.07 1.97
CA ASP A 135 -13.77 6.14 2.87
C ASP A 135 -13.15 6.00 4.27
N ALA A 136 -13.05 4.79 4.81
CA ALA A 136 -12.42 4.53 6.11
C ALA A 136 -10.91 4.84 6.08
N TYR A 137 -10.21 4.46 5.02
CA TYR A 137 -8.81 4.85 4.84
C TYR A 137 -8.66 6.36 4.61
N ASN A 138 -9.57 6.99 3.89
CA ASN A 138 -9.62 8.44 3.73
C ASN A 138 -9.91 9.16 5.07
N LEU A 139 -10.71 8.55 5.94
CA LEU A 139 -10.94 9.06 7.29
C LEU A 139 -9.68 8.94 8.15
N LYS A 140 -8.95 7.83 8.07
CA LYS A 140 -7.62 7.70 8.69
C LYS A 140 -6.66 8.82 8.29
N GLN A 141 -6.74 9.32 7.06
CA GLN A 141 -5.89 10.43 6.58
C GLN A 141 -6.11 11.73 7.34
N ARG A 142 -7.34 11.96 7.81
CA ARG A 142 -7.74 13.20 8.52
C ARG A 142 -7.57 13.09 10.02
N CYS A 143 -7.29 11.89 10.54
CA CYS A 143 -7.10 11.68 11.96
C CYS A 143 -5.69 12.06 12.36
N GLU A 144 -5.54 13.14 13.10
CA GLU A 144 -4.26 13.60 13.65
C GLU A 144 -3.85 12.80 14.90
N MET A 145 -4.83 12.17 15.56
CA MET A 145 -4.60 11.43 16.80
C MET A 145 -4.57 9.92 16.55
N GLN A 146 -3.56 9.25 17.08
CA GLN A 146 -3.36 7.82 16.97
C GLN A 146 -4.53 7.00 17.54
N SER A 147 -5.15 7.46 18.64
CA SER A 147 -6.33 6.81 19.22
C SER A 147 -7.50 6.71 18.24
N ASP A 148 -7.69 7.71 17.39
CA ASP A 148 -8.77 7.73 16.40
C ASP A 148 -8.44 6.81 15.22
N THR A 149 -7.18 6.80 14.79
CA THR A 149 -6.68 5.85 13.79
C THR A 149 -6.87 4.41 14.26
N MET A 150 -6.60 4.13 15.53
CA MET A 150 -6.79 2.81 16.14
C MET A 150 -8.26 2.39 16.19
N LYS A 151 -9.18 3.32 16.52
CA LYS A 151 -10.64 3.04 16.50
C LYS A 151 -11.13 2.72 15.10
N ILE A 152 -10.67 3.48 14.09
CA ILE A 152 -11.01 3.23 12.69
C ILE A 152 -10.50 1.86 12.26
N HIS A 153 -9.30 1.48 12.68
CA HIS A 153 -8.72 0.17 12.40
C HIS A 153 -9.55 -0.96 13.00
N GLN A 154 -9.89 -0.86 14.28
CA GLN A 154 -10.77 -1.82 14.96
C GLN A 154 -12.14 -1.94 14.29
N MET A 155 -12.67 -0.82 13.79
CA MET A 155 -13.93 -0.80 13.04
C MET A 155 -13.79 -1.54 11.70
N ILE A 156 -12.68 -1.33 10.98
CA ILE A 156 -12.36 -2.04 9.74
C ILE A 156 -12.23 -3.54 10.01
N ASP A 157 -11.41 -3.94 10.99
CA ASP A 157 -11.20 -5.34 11.36
C ASP A 157 -12.49 -6.04 11.75
N LYS A 158 -13.29 -5.38 12.59
CA LYS A 158 -14.60 -5.92 12.99
C LYS A 158 -15.48 -6.15 11.78
N LYS A 159 -15.55 -5.18 10.88
CA LYS A 159 -16.36 -5.27 9.66
C LYS A 159 -15.86 -6.36 8.71
N MET A 160 -14.54 -6.50 8.58
CA MET A 160 -13.91 -7.59 7.83
C MET A 160 -14.34 -8.96 8.34
N HIS A 161 -14.29 -9.19 9.65
CA HIS A 161 -14.71 -10.45 10.26
C HIS A 161 -16.20 -10.72 10.11
N GLU A 162 -17.04 -9.69 10.14
CA GLU A 162 -18.48 -9.82 9.92
C GLU A 162 -18.83 -10.25 8.49
N LEU A 163 -18.10 -9.71 7.51
CA LEU A 163 -18.38 -9.96 6.09
C LEU A 163 -17.75 -11.24 5.58
N TYR A 164 -16.63 -11.63 6.17
CA TYR A 164 -15.80 -12.73 5.73
C TYR A 164 -15.54 -13.71 6.87
N PRO A 165 -16.54 -14.48 7.27
CA PRO A 165 -16.36 -15.50 8.31
C PRO A 165 -15.50 -16.69 7.87
N GLY A 166 -14.98 -16.67 6.63
CA GLY A 166 -14.18 -17.74 6.05
C GLY A 166 -12.80 -17.30 5.57
N ASP A 167 -12.10 -18.21 4.90
CA ASP A 167 -10.78 -18.00 4.34
C ASP A 167 -10.85 -17.06 3.12
N PRO A 168 -10.22 -15.87 3.16
CA PRO A 168 -10.20 -14.92 2.05
C PRO A 168 -9.65 -15.51 0.74
N ASN A 169 -8.77 -16.51 0.83
CA ASN A 169 -8.17 -17.15 -0.34
C ASN A 169 -9.17 -17.92 -1.22
N LYS A 170 -10.41 -18.11 -0.76
CA LYS A 170 -11.45 -18.79 -1.53
C LYS A 170 -12.31 -17.88 -2.40
N TRP A 171 -12.16 -16.56 -2.28
CA TRP A 171 -13.07 -15.61 -2.92
C TRP A 171 -12.80 -15.34 -4.39
N PHE A 172 -11.59 -15.61 -4.85
CA PHE A 172 -11.17 -15.29 -6.20
C PHE A 172 -10.86 -16.52 -7.06
N ASP A 173 -11.49 -17.64 -6.77
CA ASP A 173 -11.47 -18.85 -7.63
C ASP A 173 -10.05 -19.26 -8.08
N GLY A 174 -9.09 -19.21 -7.15
CA GLY A 174 -7.69 -19.56 -7.37
C GLY A 174 -6.81 -18.42 -7.90
N TYR A 175 -7.30 -17.18 -7.92
CA TYR A 175 -6.47 -15.99 -8.02
C TYR A 175 -5.91 -15.61 -6.66
N ASP A 176 -4.76 -14.95 -6.66
CA ASP A 176 -4.28 -14.29 -5.45
C ASP A 176 -5.26 -13.17 -5.06
N PRO A 177 -5.67 -13.03 -3.79
CA PRO A 177 -6.57 -11.96 -3.35
C PRO A 177 -6.10 -10.57 -3.77
N ARG A 178 -4.78 -10.32 -3.79
CA ARG A 178 -4.20 -9.04 -4.21
C ARG A 178 -4.48 -8.73 -5.68
N THR A 179 -4.53 -9.75 -6.53
CA THR A 179 -4.98 -9.60 -7.94
C THR A 179 -6.40 -9.04 -8.00
N GLY A 180 -7.31 -9.59 -7.20
CA GLY A 180 -8.69 -9.10 -7.09
C GLY A 180 -8.75 -7.65 -6.62
N GLU A 181 -7.98 -7.31 -5.58
CA GLU A 181 -7.87 -5.95 -5.06
C GLU A 181 -7.45 -4.95 -6.15
N ILE A 182 -6.40 -5.29 -6.91
CA ILE A 182 -5.87 -4.45 -7.99
C ILE A 182 -6.91 -4.28 -9.10
N ARG A 183 -7.55 -5.38 -9.53
CA ARG A 183 -8.58 -5.34 -10.57
C ARG A 183 -9.78 -4.50 -10.14
N GLU A 184 -10.23 -4.66 -8.92
CA GLU A 184 -11.33 -3.86 -8.37
C GLU A 184 -10.98 -2.38 -8.23
N PHE A 185 -9.73 -2.06 -7.88
CA PHE A 185 -9.23 -0.70 -7.87
C PHE A 185 -9.30 -0.08 -9.27
N LEU A 186 -8.77 -0.78 -10.27
CA LEU A 186 -8.77 -0.32 -11.66
C LEU A 186 -10.19 -0.12 -12.23
N ASP A 187 -11.14 -0.98 -11.87
CA ASP A 187 -12.54 -0.86 -12.28
C ASP A 187 -13.19 0.44 -11.75
N ARG A 188 -12.75 0.91 -10.58
CA ARG A 188 -13.22 2.17 -9.98
C ARG A 188 -12.47 3.40 -10.45
N HIS A 189 -11.25 3.24 -10.95
CA HIS A 189 -10.34 4.31 -11.34
C HIS A 189 -10.08 4.30 -12.83
N THR A 190 -11.15 4.58 -13.61
CA THR A 190 -11.13 4.54 -15.08
C THR A 190 -10.22 5.58 -15.74
N GLU A 191 -9.72 6.54 -14.97
CA GLU A 191 -8.69 7.49 -15.39
C GLU A 191 -7.28 6.87 -15.53
N ILE A 192 -7.10 5.64 -15.04
CA ILE A 192 -5.85 4.89 -15.20
C ILE A 192 -5.87 4.21 -16.57
N ASP A 193 -4.91 4.56 -17.39
CA ASP A 193 -4.77 4.09 -18.78
C ASP A 193 -3.56 3.17 -19.00
N ALA A 194 -2.69 3.04 -18.01
CA ALA A 194 -1.60 2.08 -17.96
C ALA A 194 -1.27 1.73 -16.51
N TYR A 195 -0.93 0.47 -16.24
CA TYR A 195 -0.48 0.07 -14.90
C TYR A 195 0.53 -1.05 -14.94
N VAL A 196 1.27 -1.19 -13.84
CA VAL A 196 2.10 -2.37 -13.52
C VAL A 196 2.00 -2.67 -12.04
N ALA A 197 2.03 -3.95 -11.67
CA ALA A 197 2.16 -4.41 -10.31
C ALA A 197 3.58 -4.95 -10.06
N LEU A 198 4.24 -4.49 -9.00
CA LEU A 198 5.50 -5.01 -8.49
C LEU A 198 5.21 -5.72 -7.16
N ASP A 199 5.40 -7.03 -7.12
CA ASP A 199 5.02 -7.85 -5.98
C ASP A 199 5.90 -9.11 -5.90
N ASP A 200 6.15 -9.64 -4.70
CA ASP A 200 6.86 -10.91 -4.50
C ASP A 200 5.92 -12.13 -4.59
N ARG A 201 4.62 -11.90 -4.52
CA ARG A 201 3.58 -12.91 -4.75
C ARG A 201 3.36 -13.10 -6.24
N ASN A 202 2.91 -14.28 -6.64
CA ASN A 202 2.61 -14.54 -8.04
C ASN A 202 1.23 -14.01 -8.44
N LEU A 203 1.20 -12.84 -9.04
CA LEU A 203 -0.01 -12.18 -9.54
C LEU A 203 -0.20 -12.36 -11.06
N SER A 204 0.62 -13.18 -11.72
CA SER A 204 0.58 -13.37 -13.18
C SER A 204 -0.79 -13.80 -13.70
N ARG A 205 -1.51 -14.62 -12.94
CA ARG A 205 -2.90 -14.97 -13.23
C ARG A 205 -3.82 -13.82 -12.87
N GLY A 206 -4.47 -13.22 -13.84
CA GLY A 206 -5.38 -12.09 -13.69
C GLY A 206 -4.75 -10.71 -13.84
N LEU A 207 -3.41 -10.61 -13.91
CA LEU A 207 -2.68 -9.40 -14.26
C LEU A 207 -1.73 -9.68 -15.45
N GLU A 208 -2.17 -10.50 -16.40
CA GLU A 208 -1.38 -10.90 -17.55
C GLU A 208 -0.85 -9.68 -18.31
N GLY A 209 0.47 -9.62 -18.50
CA GLY A 209 1.14 -8.51 -19.17
C GLY A 209 1.36 -7.25 -18.33
N HIS A 210 0.84 -7.21 -17.08
CA HIS A 210 0.92 -6.04 -16.18
C HIS A 210 1.54 -6.37 -14.82
N PHE A 211 2.23 -7.47 -14.71
CA PHE A 211 2.85 -7.93 -13.47
C PHE A 211 4.34 -8.18 -13.68
N VAL A 212 5.14 -7.71 -12.74
CA VAL A 212 6.58 -7.99 -12.66
C VAL A 212 6.84 -8.62 -11.29
N SER A 213 7.32 -9.87 -11.30
CA SER A 213 7.73 -10.57 -10.09
C SER A 213 9.04 -10.00 -9.56
N VAL A 214 9.04 -9.67 -8.27
CA VAL A 214 10.21 -9.08 -7.61
C VAL A 214 10.52 -9.89 -6.34
N TYR A 215 11.77 -10.23 -6.13
CA TYR A 215 12.27 -10.79 -4.88
C TYR A 215 13.80 -10.89 -4.90
N PRO A 216 14.51 -10.54 -3.82
CA PRO A 216 14.03 -9.84 -2.62
C PRO A 216 14.02 -8.32 -2.76
N PHE A 217 14.37 -7.78 -3.92
CA PHE A 217 14.42 -6.36 -4.25
C PHE A 217 14.21 -6.14 -5.74
N ILE A 218 13.79 -4.93 -6.11
CA ILE A 218 13.80 -4.46 -7.49
C ILE A 218 15.24 -4.41 -8.02
N GLU A 219 15.49 -5.07 -9.14
CA GLU A 219 16.74 -5.04 -9.90
C GLU A 219 16.55 -4.33 -11.25
N ASP A 220 17.63 -4.12 -12.00
CA ASP A 220 17.60 -3.36 -13.26
C ASP A 220 16.73 -4.02 -14.35
N GLU A 221 16.62 -5.34 -14.30
CA GLU A 221 15.72 -6.08 -15.21
C GLU A 221 14.26 -5.74 -14.94
N GLN A 222 13.82 -5.78 -13.67
CA GLN A 222 12.45 -5.43 -13.28
C GLN A 222 12.14 -3.95 -13.54
N VAL A 223 13.13 -3.06 -13.38
CA VAL A 223 13.00 -1.64 -13.76
C VAL A 223 12.66 -1.53 -15.25
N SER A 224 13.42 -2.22 -16.10
CA SER A 224 13.23 -2.18 -17.56
C SER A 224 11.85 -2.73 -17.95
N GLN A 225 11.45 -3.87 -17.37
CA GLN A 225 10.13 -4.47 -17.59
C GLN A 225 8.99 -3.54 -17.16
N ALA A 226 9.08 -2.93 -15.98
CA ALA A 226 8.06 -2.02 -15.47
C ALA A 226 7.91 -0.77 -16.35
N ILE A 227 9.03 -0.20 -16.82
CA ILE A 227 9.02 0.94 -17.74
C ILE A 227 8.40 0.57 -19.07
N GLU A 228 8.74 -0.60 -19.62
CA GLU A 228 8.18 -1.10 -20.88
C GLU A 228 6.65 -1.24 -20.76
N ILE A 229 6.15 -1.93 -19.72
CA ILE A 229 4.71 -2.12 -19.49
C ILE A 229 4.01 -0.75 -19.35
N LEU A 230 4.55 0.15 -18.54
CA LEU A 230 3.97 1.47 -18.34
C LEU A 230 4.07 2.40 -19.56
N SER A 231 4.85 2.04 -20.58
CA SER A 231 4.96 2.81 -21.82
C SER A 231 3.78 2.59 -22.76
N HIS A 232 3.01 1.52 -22.56
CA HIS A 232 1.79 1.25 -23.31
C HIS A 232 0.58 1.86 -22.60
N GLN A 233 -0.45 2.20 -23.35
CA GLN A 233 -1.73 2.69 -22.85
C GLN A 233 -2.83 1.80 -23.44
N ASP A 234 -3.40 0.94 -22.66
CA ASP A 234 -4.35 -0.08 -23.06
C ASP A 234 -5.64 -0.14 -22.20
N GLY A 235 -5.79 0.81 -21.25
CA GLY A 235 -7.02 0.95 -20.45
C GLY A 235 -8.24 1.40 -21.29
N PRO A 236 -9.45 1.29 -20.75
CA PRO A 236 -9.80 0.92 -19.38
C PRO A 236 -9.68 -0.59 -19.09
N TYR A 237 -9.57 -0.92 -17.81
CA TYR A 237 -9.36 -2.30 -17.34
C TYR A 237 -10.61 -2.84 -16.61
N PRO A 238 -11.66 -3.24 -17.34
CA PRO A 238 -12.84 -3.80 -16.68
C PRO A 238 -12.48 -5.10 -15.96
N LEU A 239 -13.18 -5.37 -14.86
CA LEU A 239 -13.04 -6.64 -14.17
C LEU A 239 -13.27 -7.80 -15.14
N PRO A 240 -12.38 -8.79 -15.21
CA PRO A 240 -12.64 -10.04 -15.93
C PRO A 240 -13.93 -10.71 -15.45
N ASP A 241 -14.67 -11.33 -16.36
CA ASP A 241 -15.93 -12.02 -16.01
C ASP A 241 -15.75 -13.07 -14.91
N VAL A 242 -14.60 -13.70 -14.87
CA VAL A 242 -14.22 -14.67 -13.82
C VAL A 242 -14.12 -14.04 -12.42
N LEU A 243 -13.92 -12.74 -12.31
CA LEU A 243 -13.92 -12.00 -11.04
C LEU A 243 -15.29 -11.33 -10.75
N LYS A 244 -16.21 -11.36 -11.72
CA LYS A 244 -17.61 -10.90 -11.59
C LYS A 244 -18.49 -12.09 -11.18
N THR A 245 -18.22 -12.67 -10.01
CA THR A 245 -19.13 -13.70 -9.47
C THR A 245 -20.40 -13.06 -8.93
N ASP A 246 -21.51 -13.78 -8.98
CA ASP A 246 -22.79 -13.31 -8.39
C ASP A 246 -22.60 -12.95 -6.91
N GLU A 247 -21.74 -13.66 -6.19
CA GLU A 247 -21.38 -13.37 -4.80
C GLU A 247 -20.65 -12.03 -4.66
N LEU A 248 -19.73 -11.68 -5.57
CA LEU A 248 -19.04 -10.38 -5.58
C LEU A 248 -20.02 -9.25 -5.90
N GLU A 249 -20.96 -9.46 -6.81
CA GLU A 249 -22.00 -8.51 -7.17
C GLU A 249 -23.02 -8.28 -6.03
N GLU A 250 -23.47 -9.34 -5.39
CA GLU A 250 -24.36 -9.26 -4.22
C GLU A 250 -23.64 -8.57 -3.06
N TRP A 251 -22.39 -8.88 -2.87
CA TRP A 251 -21.52 -8.28 -1.91
C TRP A 251 -21.35 -6.78 -2.15
N ARG A 252 -21.05 -6.34 -3.39
CA ARG A 252 -21.00 -4.92 -3.78
C ARG A 252 -22.31 -4.19 -3.48
N LYS A 253 -23.46 -4.79 -3.78
CA LYS A 253 -24.79 -4.22 -3.52
C LYS A 253 -25.02 -4.02 -2.02
N LYS A 254 -24.68 -5.00 -1.22
CA LYS A 254 -24.80 -4.94 0.24
C LYS A 254 -23.94 -3.84 0.81
N TRP A 255 -22.71 -3.68 0.34
CA TRP A 255 -21.76 -2.67 0.74
C TRP A 255 -22.20 -1.24 0.41
N VAL A 256 -22.66 -1.00 -0.79
CA VAL A 256 -23.20 0.31 -1.20
C VAL A 256 -24.40 0.71 -0.33
N TYR A 257 -25.17 -0.25 0.13
CA TYR A 257 -26.29 0.01 1.02
C TYR A 257 -25.83 0.35 2.45
N GLU A 258 -24.91 -0.40 2.99
CA GLU A 258 -24.40 -0.22 4.36
C GLU A 258 -23.49 1.01 4.50
N SER A 259 -22.75 1.40 3.47
CA SER A 259 -21.93 2.62 3.49
C SER A 259 -22.73 3.92 3.52
N LYS A 260 -24.06 3.85 3.28
CA LYS A 260 -24.97 4.98 3.42
C LYS A 260 -25.53 5.15 4.83
N LEU A 261 -25.24 4.23 5.74
CA LEU A 261 -25.74 4.21 7.11
C LEU A 261 -24.75 4.80 8.12
N TYR A 262 -23.59 5.24 7.67
CA TYR A 262 -22.54 5.90 8.43
C TYR A 262 -22.11 7.18 7.69
#